data_fcde505c7c116f2a85b08f726eab6699
#
_entry.id   fcde505c7c116f2a85b08f726eab6699
#
_cell.length_a   1.000
_cell.length_b   1.000
_cell.length_c   1.000
_cell.angle_alpha   90.00
_cell.angle_beta   90.00
_cell.angle_gamma   90.00
#
_symmetry.space_group_name_H-M   'P 1'
#
loop_
_entity.id
_entity.type
_entity.pdbx_description
1 polymer ?
#
loop_
_entity_poly.entity_id
_entity_poly.type
_entity_poly.pdbx_seq_one_letter_code
_entity_poly.pdbx_strand_id
1 'polypeptide(L)'
;MLRVAVVEDETEYRGLIQEMVGRYAKEYDLQIQITAFQDGRELVQNYHKFDILLMDIEMPHLNGMEAAQKIRELDKEVVIVFITNMAQYAIKGYEVDALDFILKPLNYYTFSMR
;
A
#
# COMPACT_ATOMS: atom_id res chain seq x y z
N MET A 1 -8.77 12.82 9.59
CA MET A 1 -7.80 11.74 9.82
C MET A 1 -7.74 10.84 8.61
N LEU A 2 -6.55 10.60 8.09
CA LEU A 2 -6.34 9.66 6.99
C LEU A 2 -6.19 8.24 7.51
N ARG A 3 -6.84 7.31 6.86
CA ARG A 3 -6.73 5.88 7.18
C ARG A 3 -5.88 5.20 6.12
N VAL A 4 -4.73 4.71 6.54
CA VAL A 4 -3.74 4.10 5.64
C VAL A 4 -3.58 2.63 5.99
N ALA A 5 -3.70 1.76 4.99
CA ALA A 5 -3.39 0.35 5.14
C ALA A 5 -2.02 0.07 4.54
N VAL A 6 -1.19 -0.64 5.27
CA VAL A 6 0.12 -1.11 4.80
C VAL A 6 0.05 -2.62 4.67
N VAL A 7 0.23 -3.12 3.45
CA VAL A 7 0.09 -4.56 3.15
C VAL A 7 1.42 -5.08 2.62
N GLU A 8 2.12 -5.84 3.45
CA GLU A 8 3.45 -6.35 3.16
C GLU A 8 3.72 -7.60 3.99
N ASP A 9 4.12 -8.69 3.36
CA ASP A 9 4.35 -9.96 4.07
C ASP A 9 5.67 -9.99 4.82
N GLU A 10 6.67 -9.24 4.38
CA GLU A 10 7.97 -9.20 5.03
C GLU A 10 7.94 -8.26 6.23
N THR A 11 8.15 -8.81 7.41
CA THR A 11 7.99 -8.08 8.68
C THR A 11 8.87 -6.82 8.76
N GLU A 12 10.12 -6.94 8.36
CA GLU A 12 11.05 -5.79 8.42
C GLU A 12 10.62 -4.69 7.47
N TYR A 13 10.24 -5.05 6.26
CA TYR A 13 9.84 -4.07 5.26
C TYR A 13 8.51 -3.43 5.62
N ARG A 14 7.59 -4.21 6.17
CA ARG A 14 6.31 -3.69 6.66
C ARG A 14 6.54 -2.64 7.75
N GLY A 15 7.45 -2.92 8.70
CA GLY A 15 7.82 -1.97 9.73
C GLY A 15 8.46 -0.71 9.16
N LEU A 16 9.30 -0.86 8.15
CA LEU A 16 9.94 0.28 7.48
C LEU A 16 8.91 1.20 6.83
N ILE A 17 7.93 0.64 6.14
CA ILE A 17 6.87 1.43 5.51
C ILE A 17 6.06 2.17 6.57
N GLN A 18 5.70 1.49 7.66
CA GLN A 18 4.97 2.11 8.75
C GLN A 18 5.76 3.27 9.37
N GLU A 19 7.06 3.09 9.53
CA GLU A 19 7.94 4.13 10.06
C GLU A 19 8.00 5.33 9.13
N MET A 20 8.08 5.10 7.83
CA MET A 20 8.12 6.18 6.85
C MET A 20 6.80 6.95 6.80
N VAL A 21 5.68 6.25 6.88
CA VAL A 21 4.36 6.91 6.94
C VAL A 21 4.25 7.76 8.21
N GLY A 22 4.69 7.23 9.34
CA GLY A 22 4.69 7.96 10.61
C GLY A 22 5.55 9.21 10.56
N ARG A 23 6.73 9.10 9.96
CA ARG A 23 7.65 10.24 9.79
C ARG A 23 7.04 11.32 8.89
N TYR A 24 6.41 10.92 7.80
CA TYR A 24 5.73 11.84 6.89
C TYR A 24 4.59 12.56 7.60
N ALA A 25 3.78 11.82 8.36
CA ALA A 25 2.67 12.40 9.11
C ALA A 25 3.15 13.45 10.10
N LYS A 26 4.25 13.17 10.80
CA LYS A 26 4.84 14.07 11.76
C LYS A 26 5.41 15.32 11.11
N GLU A 27 6.11 15.14 9.98
CA GLU A 27 6.75 16.23 9.25
C GLU A 27 5.73 17.23 8.70
N TYR A 28 4.56 16.74 8.25
CA TYR A 28 3.52 17.57 7.66
C TYR A 28 2.34 17.83 8.60
N ASP A 29 2.49 17.46 9.87
CA ASP A 29 1.45 17.65 10.90
C ASP A 29 0.10 17.05 10.50
N LEU A 30 0.13 15.81 10.03
CA LEU A 30 -1.06 15.08 9.61
C LEU A 30 -1.47 14.06 10.65
N GLN A 31 -2.77 13.85 10.78
CA GLN A 31 -3.30 12.76 11.60
C GLN A 31 -3.53 11.55 10.71
N ILE A 32 -2.77 10.49 10.93
CA ILE A 32 -2.85 9.26 10.14
C ILE A 32 -3.05 8.07 11.07
N GLN A 33 -4.03 7.23 10.74
CA GLN A 33 -4.21 5.95 11.40
C GLN A 33 -3.72 4.86 10.47
N ILE A 34 -2.76 4.05 10.94
CA ILE A 34 -2.14 2.99 10.13
C ILE A 34 -2.66 1.65 10.60
N THR A 35 -3.10 0.82 9.65
CA THR A 35 -3.45 -0.58 9.88
C THR A 35 -2.54 -1.43 9.01
N ALA A 36 -1.85 -2.39 9.60
CA ALA A 36 -0.91 -3.24 8.88
C ALA A 36 -1.51 -4.63 8.64
N PHE A 37 -1.32 -5.14 7.44
CA PHE A 37 -1.74 -6.48 7.05
C PHE A 37 -0.53 -7.26 6.53
N GLN A 38 -0.54 -8.57 6.72
CA GLN A 38 0.55 -9.44 6.32
C GLN A 38 0.46 -9.90 4.88
N ASP A 39 -0.74 -9.91 4.32
CA ASP A 39 -0.93 -10.33 2.92
C ASP A 39 -2.25 -9.78 2.37
N GLY A 40 -2.46 -10.02 1.08
CA GLY A 40 -3.64 -9.52 0.38
C GLY A 40 -4.93 -10.16 0.85
N ARG A 41 -4.89 -11.42 1.28
CA ARG A 41 -6.08 -12.11 1.78
C ARG A 41 -6.57 -11.49 3.08
N GLU A 42 -5.65 -11.20 3.99
CA GLU A 42 -5.97 -10.54 5.26
C GLU A 42 -6.60 -9.17 5.02
N LEU A 43 -6.04 -8.41 4.08
CA LEU A 43 -6.60 -7.11 3.69
C LEU A 43 -8.04 -7.25 3.20
N VAL A 44 -8.27 -8.15 2.25
CA VAL A 44 -9.60 -8.30 1.63
C VAL A 44 -10.63 -8.76 2.66
N GLN A 45 -10.27 -9.71 3.51
CA GLN A 45 -11.19 -10.24 4.53
C GLN A 45 -11.55 -9.22 5.60
N ASN A 46 -10.66 -8.26 5.85
CA ASN A 46 -10.84 -7.27 6.91
C ASN A 46 -10.98 -5.85 6.36
N TYR A 47 -11.33 -5.72 5.09
CA TYR A 47 -11.42 -4.42 4.47
C TYR A 47 -12.55 -3.59 5.07
N HIS A 48 -12.19 -2.41 5.50
CA HIS A 48 -13.14 -1.33 5.77
C HIS A 48 -12.63 -0.12 5.01
N LYS A 49 -13.32 0.98 5.07
CA LYS A 49 -12.95 2.11 4.22
C LYS A 49 -11.60 2.71 4.62
N PHE A 50 -10.61 2.49 3.78
CA PHE A 50 -9.30 3.15 3.87
C PHE A 50 -9.24 4.28 2.85
N ASP A 51 -8.40 5.27 3.12
CA ASP A 51 -8.14 6.35 2.18
C ASP A 51 -7.01 6.00 1.23
N ILE A 52 -6.00 5.30 1.75
CA ILE A 52 -4.81 4.95 0.98
C ILE A 52 -4.40 3.51 1.30
N LEU A 53 -4.06 2.75 0.26
CA LEU A 53 -3.42 1.44 0.39
C LEU A 53 -1.99 1.53 -0.10
N LEU A 54 -1.03 1.16 0.75
CA LEU A 54 0.37 0.97 0.39
C LEU A 54 0.63 -0.51 0.40
N MET A 55 0.86 -1.10 -0.78
CA MET A 55 0.77 -2.55 -0.92
C MET A 55 1.87 -3.11 -1.82
N ASP A 56 2.53 -4.18 -1.36
CA ASP A 56 3.41 -4.97 -2.22
C ASP A 56 2.57 -5.86 -3.12
N ILE A 57 3.16 -6.29 -4.22
CA ILE A 57 2.51 -7.20 -5.16
C ILE A 57 2.82 -8.65 -4.83
N GLU A 58 4.09 -8.99 -4.61
CA GLU A 58 4.48 -10.37 -4.33
C GLU A 58 4.25 -10.74 -2.88
N MET A 59 3.16 -11.44 -2.63
CA MET A 59 2.76 -11.88 -1.30
C MET A 59 2.14 -13.28 -1.38
N PRO A 60 2.20 -14.07 -0.30
CA PRO A 60 1.57 -15.39 -0.28
C PRO A 60 0.05 -15.29 -0.31
N HIS A 61 -0.60 -16.36 -0.71
CA HIS A 61 -2.05 -16.55 -0.81
C HIS A 61 -2.70 -15.70 -1.90
N LEU A 62 -2.75 -14.38 -1.72
CA LEU A 62 -3.34 -13.46 -2.68
C LEU A 62 -2.35 -12.34 -2.92
N ASN A 63 -1.84 -12.20 -4.14
CA ASN A 63 -0.87 -11.16 -4.43
C ASN A 63 -1.53 -9.77 -4.44
N GLY A 64 -0.69 -8.73 -4.43
CA GLY A 64 -1.20 -7.36 -4.33
C GLY A 64 -2.07 -6.94 -5.51
N MET A 65 -1.76 -7.41 -6.71
CA MET A 65 -2.56 -7.08 -7.89
C MET A 65 -3.95 -7.68 -7.80
N GLU A 66 -4.03 -8.95 -7.40
CA GLU A 66 -5.31 -9.63 -7.20
C GLU A 66 -6.11 -8.99 -6.07
N ALA A 67 -5.43 -8.65 -4.97
CA ALA A 67 -6.07 -7.95 -3.85
C ALA A 67 -6.62 -6.60 -4.30
N ALA A 68 -5.86 -5.84 -5.07
CA ALA A 68 -6.30 -4.54 -5.57
C ALA A 68 -7.54 -4.66 -6.45
N GLN A 69 -7.60 -5.68 -7.31
CA GLN A 69 -8.77 -5.92 -8.14
C GLN A 69 -10.02 -6.17 -7.31
N LYS A 70 -9.88 -6.98 -6.24
CA LYS A 70 -10.99 -7.25 -5.33
C LYS A 70 -11.42 -6.01 -4.55
N ILE A 71 -10.45 -5.22 -4.10
CA ILE A 71 -10.73 -3.97 -3.38
C ILE A 71 -11.46 -2.99 -4.30
N ARG A 72 -11.07 -2.88 -5.57
CA ARG A 72 -11.76 -1.99 -6.52
C ARG A 72 -13.21 -2.36 -6.75
N GLU A 73 -13.57 -3.62 -6.59
CA GLU A 73 -14.97 -4.04 -6.63
C GLU A 73 -15.75 -3.50 -5.43
N LEU A 74 -15.09 -3.31 -4.29
CA LEU A 74 -15.70 -2.83 -3.05
C LEU A 74 -15.60 -1.32 -2.89
N ASP A 75 -14.52 -0.72 -3.39
CA ASP A 75 -14.20 0.68 -3.15
C ASP A 75 -13.45 1.26 -4.34
N LYS A 76 -14.11 2.11 -5.10
CA LYS A 76 -13.54 2.71 -6.31
C LYS A 76 -12.77 3.98 -6.04
N GLU A 77 -12.84 4.50 -4.82
CA GLU A 77 -12.23 5.78 -4.48
C GLU A 77 -10.91 5.67 -3.73
N VAL A 78 -10.62 4.50 -3.12
CA VAL A 78 -9.40 4.35 -2.36
C VAL A 78 -8.17 4.56 -3.25
N VAL A 79 -7.19 5.29 -2.74
CA VAL A 79 -5.93 5.53 -3.44
C VAL A 79 -5.03 4.32 -3.24
N ILE A 80 -4.58 3.71 -4.34
CA ILE A 80 -3.70 2.55 -4.30
C ILE A 80 -2.32 2.95 -4.78
N VAL A 81 -1.30 2.68 -3.97
CA VAL A 81 0.10 2.86 -4.31
C VAL A 81 0.80 1.54 -4.08
N PHE A 82 1.39 1.00 -5.13
CA PHE A 82 2.18 -0.22 -5.02
C PHE A 82 3.62 0.10 -4.64
N ILE A 83 4.17 -0.65 -3.69
CA ILE A 83 5.57 -0.56 -3.27
C ILE A 83 6.15 -1.96 -3.42
N THR A 84 6.94 -2.17 -4.47
CA THR A 84 7.35 -3.53 -4.84
C THR A 84 8.64 -3.51 -5.64
N ASN A 85 9.29 -4.68 -5.77
CA ASN A 85 10.39 -4.86 -6.70
C ASN A 85 9.95 -5.54 -8.01
N MET A 86 8.64 -5.66 -8.21
CA MET A 86 8.05 -6.33 -9.38
C MET A 86 7.73 -5.31 -10.47
N ALA A 87 8.76 -4.75 -11.10
CA ALA A 87 8.61 -3.69 -12.11
C ALA A 87 7.69 -4.07 -13.27
N GLN A 88 7.64 -5.36 -13.61
CA GLN A 88 6.82 -5.84 -14.71
C GLN A 88 5.32 -5.64 -14.52
N TYR A 89 4.89 -5.34 -13.29
CA TYR A 89 3.48 -5.10 -13.00
C TYR A 89 3.06 -3.65 -13.15
N ALA A 90 3.99 -2.74 -13.49
CA ALA A 90 3.67 -1.31 -13.60
C ALA A 90 2.52 -1.04 -14.57
N ILE A 91 2.48 -1.73 -15.71
CA ILE A 91 1.42 -1.56 -16.71
C ILE A 91 0.08 -2.03 -16.14
N LYS A 92 0.07 -3.13 -15.38
CA LYS A 92 -1.15 -3.65 -14.79
C LYS A 92 -1.73 -2.74 -13.71
N GLY A 93 -0.93 -1.83 -13.16
CA GLY A 93 -1.42 -0.84 -12.23
C GLY A 93 -2.54 0.01 -12.80
N TYR A 94 -2.55 0.23 -14.11
CA TYR A 94 -3.62 0.96 -14.78
C TYR A 94 -4.98 0.24 -14.70
N GLU A 95 -4.97 -1.09 -14.63
CA GLU A 95 -6.20 -1.87 -14.56
C GLU A 95 -6.95 -1.67 -13.24
N VAL A 96 -6.25 -1.26 -12.19
CA VAL A 96 -6.83 -1.01 -10.87
C VAL A 96 -6.76 0.46 -10.49
N ASP A 97 -6.44 1.33 -11.43
CA ASP A 97 -6.31 2.78 -11.22
C ASP A 97 -5.38 3.12 -10.05
N ALA A 98 -4.21 2.48 -10.02
CA ALA A 98 -3.21 2.81 -9.02
C ALA A 98 -2.68 4.21 -9.26
N LEU A 99 -2.53 4.98 -8.18
CA LEU A 99 -2.01 6.33 -8.25
C LEU A 99 -0.52 6.34 -8.61
N ASP A 100 0.21 5.41 -8.03
CA ASP A 100 1.66 5.37 -8.21
C ASP A 100 2.19 3.96 -8.04
N PHE A 101 3.44 3.79 -8.47
CA PHE A 101 4.14 2.52 -8.45
C PHE A 101 5.58 2.80 -8.05
N ILE A 102 5.93 2.46 -6.82
CA ILE A 102 7.25 2.76 -6.25
C ILE A 102 8.08 1.47 -6.20
N LEU A 103 9.26 1.49 -6.83
CA LEU A 103 10.14 0.34 -6.82
C LEU A 103 11.00 0.31 -5.55
N LYS A 104 11.16 -0.89 -4.98
CA LYS A 104 12.12 -1.11 -3.90
C LYS A 104 13.54 -1.04 -4.46
N PRO A 105 14.54 -0.64 -3.69
CA PRO A 105 14.51 -0.33 -2.27
C PRO A 105 13.88 1.04 -1.98
N LEU A 106 13.13 1.09 -0.90
CA LEU A 106 12.41 2.29 -0.50
C LEU A 106 13.30 3.15 0.39
N ASN A 107 13.35 4.47 0.12
CA ASN A 107 13.98 5.42 1.03
C ASN A 107 13.02 6.58 1.28
N TYR A 108 13.22 7.29 2.37
CA TYR A 108 12.28 8.33 2.78
C TYR A 108 12.17 9.46 1.77
N TYR A 109 13.28 9.86 1.17
CA TYR A 109 13.27 10.95 0.20
C TYR A 109 12.36 10.61 -0.98
N THR A 110 12.53 9.42 -1.57
CA THR A 110 11.70 8.97 -2.68
C THR A 110 10.24 8.84 -2.25
N PHE A 111 10.01 8.29 -1.07
CA PHE A 111 8.68 8.10 -0.52
C PHE A 111 7.96 9.45 -0.34
N SER A 112 8.62 10.43 0.24
CA SER A 112 7.99 11.72 0.54
C SER A 112 7.68 12.56 -0.69
N MET A 113 8.35 12.28 -1.80
CA MET A 113 8.13 13.00 -3.06
C MET A 113 6.94 12.45 -3.86
N ARG A 114 6.37 11.34 -3.42
CA ARG A 114 5.24 10.71 -4.12
C ARG A 114 3.89 11.02 -3.43
#